data_c8efc4d9e9f0f0627d593cc288a52b53
#
_entry.id   c8efc4d9e9f0f0627d593cc288a52b53
#
_cell.length_a   1.000
_cell.length_b   1.000
_cell.length_c   1.000
_cell.angle_alpha   90.00
_cell.angle_beta   90.00
_cell.angle_gamma   90.00
#
_symmetry.space_group_name_H-M   'P 1'
#
loop_
_entity.id
_entity.type
_entity.pdbx_description
1 polymer ?
#
loop_
_entity_poly.entity_id
_entity_poly.type
_entity_poly.pdbx_seq_one_letter_code
_entity_poly.pdbx_strand_id
1 'polypeptide(L)'
;MIGTVSTRERGLIGLAVAVAVLIAGWIFVVEPLRARNRELAELIPAREQVLAKRGDLIARSPALKRDLEETTQRMEQIKAHLLTEAAPPVAASELVKIVKDAAVQAGFEVRSERILAPAARGELLEIPVEITVSGGIRELVSLLVQLEDVGKLLSVQDLKIRVLNVNQPKGLLTTLTVSGYILPKPPTPKRS
;
A
#
# COMPACT_ATOMS: atom_id res chain seq x y z
N MET A 1 -15.19 85.63 38.32
CA MET A 1 -15.96 86.48 37.34
C MET A 1 -16.71 85.52 36.45
N ILE A 2 -17.97 85.27 36.72
CA ILE A 2 -18.82 84.36 35.92
C ILE A 2 -19.51 85.25 34.91
N GLY A 3 -19.02 85.31 33.67
CA GLY A 3 -19.62 86.12 32.62
C GLY A 3 -21.03 85.62 32.31
N THR A 4 -21.98 86.55 32.26
CA THR A 4 -23.41 86.37 31.94
C THR A 4 -23.48 85.90 30.45
N VAL A 5 -23.65 84.58 30.23
CA VAL A 5 -23.81 84.01 28.90
C VAL A 5 -25.10 84.53 28.29
N SER A 6 -24.97 85.19 27.13
CA SER A 6 -26.08 85.73 26.34
C SER A 6 -27.07 84.65 25.93
N THR A 7 -28.34 84.97 25.79
CA THR A 7 -29.39 84.00 25.39
C THR A 7 -29.08 83.26 24.09
N ARG A 8 -28.32 83.87 23.18
CA ARG A 8 -27.85 83.32 21.92
C ARG A 8 -26.73 82.31 22.15
N GLU A 9 -25.84 82.57 23.11
CA GLU A 9 -24.75 81.62 23.46
C GLU A 9 -25.28 80.39 24.19
N ARG A 10 -26.34 80.51 25.00
CA ARG A 10 -27.01 79.33 25.61
C ARG A 10 -27.64 78.41 24.57
N GLY A 11 -28.22 79.02 23.49
CA GLY A 11 -28.72 78.19 22.36
C GLY A 11 -27.64 77.47 21.60
N LEU A 12 -26.49 78.09 21.38
CA LEU A 12 -25.33 77.49 20.74
C LEU A 12 -24.71 76.35 21.57
N ILE A 13 -24.60 76.53 22.89
CA ILE A 13 -24.11 75.52 23.81
C ILE A 13 -25.09 74.37 23.87
N GLY A 14 -26.40 74.60 23.89
CA GLY A 14 -27.43 73.55 23.86
C GLY A 14 -27.36 72.70 22.56
N LEU A 15 -27.17 73.38 21.43
CA LEU A 15 -27.03 72.76 20.16
C LEU A 15 -25.73 71.88 20.11
N ALA A 16 -24.61 72.39 20.59
CA ALA A 16 -23.36 71.72 20.67
C ALA A 16 -23.43 70.47 21.54
N VAL A 17 -24.09 70.54 22.70
CA VAL A 17 -24.31 69.37 23.57
C VAL A 17 -25.23 68.36 22.93
N ALA A 18 -26.31 68.77 22.27
CA ALA A 18 -27.17 67.84 21.52
C ALA A 18 -26.45 67.11 20.43
N VAL A 19 -25.60 67.77 19.64
CA VAL A 19 -24.76 67.14 18.60
C VAL A 19 -23.73 66.19 19.23
N ALA A 20 -23.09 66.57 20.33
CA ALA A 20 -22.15 65.71 21.03
C ALA A 20 -22.81 64.43 21.57
N VAL A 21 -24.02 64.52 22.12
CA VAL A 21 -24.80 63.36 22.59
C VAL A 21 -25.21 62.45 21.43
N LEU A 22 -25.59 63.02 20.28
CA LEU A 22 -25.90 62.25 19.08
C LEU A 22 -24.66 61.49 18.54
N ILE A 23 -23.52 62.18 18.50
CA ILE A 23 -22.26 61.53 18.06
C ILE A 23 -21.83 60.44 19.06
N ALA A 24 -21.90 60.71 20.35
CA ALA A 24 -21.58 59.71 21.38
C ALA A 24 -22.53 58.50 21.32
N GLY A 25 -23.83 58.73 21.14
CA GLY A 25 -24.81 57.65 20.93
C GLY A 25 -24.55 56.85 19.69
N TRP A 26 -24.17 57.52 18.61
CA TRP A 26 -23.81 56.83 17.38
C TRP A 26 -22.56 55.94 17.56
N ILE A 27 -21.51 56.44 18.15
CA ILE A 27 -20.26 55.70 18.40
C ILE A 27 -20.48 54.55 19.39
N PHE A 28 -21.18 54.80 20.49
CA PHE A 28 -21.37 53.82 21.56
C PHE A 28 -22.39 52.72 21.25
N VAL A 29 -23.37 52.97 20.38
CA VAL A 29 -24.44 52.01 20.06
C VAL A 29 -24.23 51.35 18.70
N VAL A 30 -23.93 52.11 17.67
CA VAL A 30 -23.88 51.61 16.30
C VAL A 30 -22.56 50.88 16.02
N GLU A 31 -21.45 51.36 16.57
CA GLU A 31 -20.14 50.76 16.33
C GLU A 31 -19.99 49.38 16.97
N PRO A 32 -20.38 49.13 18.24
CA PRO A 32 -20.31 47.82 18.84
C PRO A 32 -21.28 46.81 18.21
N LEU A 33 -22.45 47.25 17.73
CA LEU A 33 -23.38 46.39 17.01
C LEU A 33 -22.79 45.93 15.66
N ARG A 34 -22.15 46.84 14.95
CA ARG A 34 -21.47 46.51 13.68
C ARG A 34 -20.25 45.60 13.87
N ALA A 35 -19.48 45.78 14.95
CA ALA A 35 -18.34 44.95 15.29
C ALA A 35 -18.79 43.50 15.58
N ARG A 36 -19.83 43.32 16.39
CA ARG A 36 -20.39 41.97 16.67
C ARG A 36 -20.97 41.28 15.44
N ASN A 37 -21.63 42.02 14.56
CA ASN A 37 -22.13 41.44 13.31
C ASN A 37 -21.01 41.04 12.35
N ARG A 38 -19.87 41.75 12.35
CA ARG A 38 -18.70 41.38 11.56
C ARG A 38 -18.01 40.13 12.11
N GLU A 39 -17.82 40.01 13.42
CA GLU A 39 -17.29 38.81 14.07
C GLU A 39 -18.15 37.56 13.75
N LEU A 40 -19.46 37.69 13.83
CA LEU A 40 -20.38 36.61 13.49
C LEU A 40 -20.33 36.28 11.99
N ALA A 41 -20.20 37.26 11.12
CA ALA A 41 -20.12 37.06 9.68
C ALA A 41 -18.78 36.41 9.26
N GLU A 42 -17.70 36.64 10.00
CA GLU A 42 -16.40 36.00 9.74
C GLU A 42 -16.33 34.53 10.25
N LEU A 43 -17.07 34.23 11.32
CA LEU A 43 -17.11 32.87 11.89
C LEU A 43 -17.94 31.88 11.06
N ILE A 44 -18.94 32.36 10.32
CA ILE A 44 -19.80 31.51 9.48
C ILE A 44 -19.01 30.85 8.37
N PRO A 45 -18.24 31.56 7.51
CA PRO A 45 -17.53 30.93 6.41
C PRO A 45 -16.41 29.95 6.88
N ALA A 46 -15.80 30.25 8.04
CA ALA A 46 -14.80 29.36 8.61
C ALA A 46 -15.41 28.02 9.07
N ARG A 47 -16.60 28.04 9.64
CA ARG A 47 -17.33 26.82 10.04
C ARG A 47 -17.87 26.05 8.84
N GLU A 48 -18.36 26.74 7.82
CA GLU A 48 -18.81 26.12 6.58
C GLU A 48 -17.66 25.43 5.84
N GLN A 49 -16.48 26.04 5.81
CA GLN A 49 -15.29 25.39 5.22
C GLN A 49 -14.86 24.13 5.98
N VAL A 50 -14.95 24.15 7.31
CA VAL A 50 -14.64 22.96 8.13
C VAL A 50 -15.69 21.86 7.90
N LEU A 51 -16.96 22.22 7.82
CA LEU A 51 -18.05 21.27 7.52
C LEU A 51 -17.92 20.70 6.09
N ALA A 52 -17.62 21.53 5.10
CA ALA A 52 -17.39 21.10 3.73
C ALA A 52 -16.20 20.13 3.63
N LYS A 53 -15.08 20.44 4.29
CA LYS A 53 -13.91 19.54 4.34
C LYS A 53 -14.23 18.20 5.02
N ARG A 54 -14.99 18.24 6.12
CA ARG A 54 -15.42 17.00 6.80
C ARG A 54 -16.40 16.20 5.96
N GLY A 55 -17.33 16.88 5.28
CA GLY A 55 -18.24 16.26 4.32
C GLY A 55 -17.50 15.56 3.18
N ASP A 56 -16.50 16.21 2.61
CA ASP A 56 -15.63 15.67 1.56
C ASP A 56 -14.84 14.42 2.03
N LEU A 57 -14.29 14.47 3.24
CA LEU A 57 -13.59 13.32 3.83
C LEU A 57 -14.53 12.14 4.06
N ILE A 58 -15.74 12.41 4.55
CA ILE A 58 -16.77 11.37 4.75
C ILE A 58 -17.23 10.82 3.41
N ALA A 59 -17.42 11.66 2.40
CA ALA A 59 -17.81 11.22 1.06
C ALA A 59 -16.74 10.36 0.36
N ARG A 60 -15.45 10.59 0.62
CA ARG A 60 -14.34 9.79 0.09
C ARG A 60 -14.09 8.50 0.87
N SER A 61 -14.57 8.42 2.12
CA SER A 61 -14.37 7.24 2.98
C SER A 61 -14.86 5.92 2.34
N PRO A 62 -16.03 5.84 1.67
CA PRO A 62 -16.48 4.61 1.03
C PRO A 62 -15.61 4.17 -0.14
N ALA A 63 -15.12 5.12 -0.95
CA ALA A 63 -14.22 4.81 -2.06
C ALA A 63 -12.89 4.26 -1.54
N LEU A 64 -12.29 4.93 -0.54
CA LEU A 64 -11.04 4.49 0.06
C LEU A 64 -11.16 3.11 0.73
N LYS A 65 -12.30 2.80 1.35
CA LYS A 65 -12.56 1.47 1.91
C LYS A 65 -12.64 0.40 0.82
N ARG A 66 -13.31 0.67 -0.30
CA ARG A 66 -13.36 -0.25 -1.44
C ARG A 66 -11.98 -0.50 -2.04
N ASP A 67 -11.19 0.55 -2.23
CA ASP A 67 -9.82 0.43 -2.75
C ASP A 67 -8.94 -0.40 -1.79
N LEU A 68 -9.12 -0.21 -0.49
CA LEU A 68 -8.43 -1.00 0.52
C LEU A 68 -8.87 -2.48 0.47
N GLU A 69 -10.16 -2.75 0.39
CA GLU A 69 -10.71 -4.09 0.28
C GLU A 69 -10.23 -4.79 -0.99
N GLU A 70 -10.31 -4.13 -2.15
CA GLU A 70 -9.79 -4.66 -3.42
C GLU A 70 -8.29 -4.95 -3.36
N THR A 71 -7.50 -4.01 -2.81
CA THR A 71 -6.06 -4.20 -2.68
C THR A 71 -5.74 -5.36 -1.73
N THR A 72 -6.48 -5.47 -0.63
CA THR A 72 -6.32 -6.58 0.32
C THR A 72 -6.67 -7.91 -0.34
N GLN A 73 -7.78 -7.99 -1.08
CA GLN A 73 -8.17 -9.20 -1.80
C GLN A 73 -7.12 -9.61 -2.87
N ARG A 74 -6.61 -8.65 -3.62
CA ARG A 74 -5.52 -8.91 -4.59
C ARG A 74 -4.26 -9.43 -3.89
N MET A 75 -3.91 -8.83 -2.75
CA MET A 75 -2.76 -9.28 -1.95
C MET A 75 -2.96 -10.71 -1.44
N GLU A 76 -4.15 -11.06 -0.95
CA GLU A 76 -4.45 -12.43 -0.51
C GLU A 76 -4.42 -13.44 -1.67
N GLN A 77 -4.90 -13.06 -2.86
CA GLN A 77 -4.78 -13.89 -4.06
C GLN A 77 -3.31 -14.15 -4.42
N ILE A 78 -2.47 -13.11 -4.43
CA ILE A 78 -1.04 -13.27 -4.70
C ILE A 78 -0.39 -14.15 -3.64
N LYS A 79 -0.69 -13.94 -2.36
CA LYS A 79 -0.15 -14.77 -1.27
C LYS A 79 -0.53 -16.25 -1.41
N ALA A 80 -1.71 -16.57 -1.90
CA ALA A 80 -2.13 -17.96 -2.11
C ALA A 80 -1.24 -18.71 -3.12
N HIS A 81 -0.65 -17.98 -4.08
CA HIS A 81 0.27 -18.55 -5.05
C HIS A 81 1.75 -18.58 -4.60
N LEU A 82 2.09 -17.91 -3.49
CA LEU A 82 3.43 -18.04 -2.91
C LEU A 82 3.62 -19.41 -2.23
N LEU A 83 4.88 -19.75 -1.91
CA LEU A 83 5.16 -20.88 -1.05
C LEU A 83 4.55 -20.63 0.33
N THR A 84 4.11 -21.69 0.97
CA THR A 84 3.29 -21.60 2.20
C THR A 84 4.11 -21.12 3.39
N GLU A 85 5.40 -21.48 3.42
CA GLU A 85 6.27 -21.22 4.55
C GLU A 85 7.10 -19.94 4.37
N ALA A 86 7.06 -19.08 5.37
CA ALA A 86 7.82 -17.82 5.36
C ALA A 86 9.32 -17.99 5.71
N ALA A 87 9.70 -19.16 6.23
CA ALA A 87 11.08 -19.46 6.60
C ALA A 87 11.85 -20.02 5.39
N PRO A 88 12.94 -19.40 4.92
CA PRO A 88 13.62 -19.78 3.69
C PRO A 88 14.05 -21.28 3.63
N PRO A 89 14.59 -21.90 4.71
CA PRO A 89 14.96 -23.32 4.64
C PRO A 89 13.76 -24.25 4.49
N VAL A 90 12.62 -23.91 5.09
CA VAL A 90 11.39 -24.72 5.04
C VAL A 90 10.72 -24.55 3.68
N ALA A 91 10.66 -23.33 3.18
CA ALA A 91 10.18 -23.02 1.83
C ALA A 91 11.01 -23.71 0.75
N ALA A 92 12.34 -23.78 0.92
CA ALA A 92 13.21 -24.52 0.02
C ALA A 92 12.88 -26.03 0.02
N SER A 93 12.63 -26.61 1.19
CA SER A 93 12.23 -28.02 1.29
C SER A 93 10.84 -28.28 0.68
N GLU A 94 9.91 -27.34 0.83
CA GLU A 94 8.59 -27.39 0.16
C GLU A 94 8.77 -27.38 -1.36
N LEU A 95 9.59 -26.44 -1.88
CA LEU A 95 9.86 -26.35 -3.32
C LEU A 95 10.55 -27.59 -3.88
N VAL A 96 11.57 -28.12 -3.18
CA VAL A 96 12.24 -29.37 -3.55
C VAL A 96 11.22 -30.49 -3.68
N LYS A 97 10.32 -30.63 -2.70
CA LYS A 97 9.28 -31.66 -2.73
C LYS A 97 8.35 -31.50 -3.94
N ILE A 98 7.87 -30.28 -4.20
CA ILE A 98 7.01 -29.99 -5.35
C ILE A 98 7.68 -30.38 -6.67
N VAL A 99 8.93 -29.93 -6.88
CA VAL A 99 9.67 -30.17 -8.12
C VAL A 99 10.00 -31.68 -8.27
N LYS A 100 10.33 -32.33 -7.17
CA LYS A 100 10.62 -33.78 -7.16
C LYS A 100 9.37 -34.60 -7.46
N ASP A 101 8.25 -34.31 -6.84
CA ASP A 101 6.99 -35.00 -7.08
C ASP A 101 6.54 -34.82 -8.55
N ALA A 102 6.68 -33.64 -9.12
CA ALA A 102 6.42 -33.37 -10.53
C ALA A 102 7.39 -34.15 -11.45
N ALA A 103 8.67 -34.21 -11.11
CA ALA A 103 9.65 -34.97 -11.88
C ALA A 103 9.34 -36.48 -11.89
N VAL A 104 8.99 -37.05 -10.76
CA VAL A 104 8.62 -38.47 -10.64
C VAL A 104 7.33 -38.76 -11.40
N GLN A 105 6.32 -37.89 -11.30
CA GLN A 105 5.06 -38.04 -12.05
C GLN A 105 5.27 -37.91 -13.56
N ALA A 106 6.21 -37.07 -14.00
CA ALA A 106 6.60 -36.99 -15.41
C ALA A 106 7.40 -38.18 -15.92
N GLY A 107 7.80 -39.07 -15.02
CA GLY A 107 8.59 -40.27 -15.37
C GLY A 107 10.10 -40.05 -15.36
N PHE A 108 10.59 -38.99 -14.76
CA PHE A 108 12.01 -38.73 -14.59
C PHE A 108 12.60 -39.48 -13.39
N GLU A 109 13.86 -39.87 -13.52
CA GLU A 109 14.68 -40.32 -12.40
C GLU A 109 15.47 -39.13 -11.84
N VAL A 110 15.24 -38.79 -10.58
CA VAL A 110 15.95 -37.70 -9.89
C VAL A 110 17.34 -38.15 -9.49
N ARG A 111 18.36 -37.46 -9.99
CA ARG A 111 19.77 -37.77 -9.73
C ARG A 111 20.36 -36.95 -8.58
N SER A 112 20.07 -35.69 -8.55
CA SER A 112 20.53 -34.79 -7.47
C SER A 112 19.62 -33.60 -7.30
N GLU A 113 19.62 -33.07 -6.10
CA GLU A 113 18.93 -31.85 -5.71
C GLU A 113 19.86 -30.94 -4.93
N ARG A 114 19.79 -29.64 -5.18
CA ARG A 114 20.60 -28.61 -4.49
C ARG A 114 19.77 -27.38 -4.24
N ILE A 115 19.76 -26.96 -3.00
CA ILE A 115 19.18 -25.66 -2.60
C ILE A 115 20.27 -24.61 -2.80
N LEU A 116 19.94 -23.55 -3.55
CA LEU A 116 20.83 -22.43 -3.79
C LEU A 116 20.56 -21.30 -2.78
N ALA A 117 21.44 -20.31 -2.75
CA ALA A 117 21.28 -19.19 -1.83
C ALA A 117 20.05 -18.34 -2.21
N PRO A 118 19.19 -18.00 -1.24
CA PRO A 118 18.06 -17.13 -1.48
C PRO A 118 18.49 -15.74 -1.96
N ALA A 119 17.69 -15.13 -2.85
CA ALA A 119 17.94 -13.79 -3.40
C ALA A 119 16.75 -12.86 -3.15
N ALA A 120 17.01 -11.61 -2.75
CA ALA A 120 15.95 -10.63 -2.59
C ALA A 120 15.46 -10.12 -3.95
N ARG A 121 14.13 -10.09 -4.14
CA ARG A 121 13.45 -9.57 -5.33
C ARG A 121 12.34 -8.61 -4.90
N GLY A 122 12.70 -7.36 -4.64
CA GLY A 122 11.79 -6.37 -4.07
C GLY A 122 11.35 -6.77 -2.66
N GLU A 123 10.05 -6.91 -2.46
CA GLU A 123 9.46 -7.34 -1.18
C GLU A 123 9.44 -8.87 -1.00
N LEU A 124 9.70 -9.63 -2.07
CA LEU A 124 9.72 -11.08 -2.04
C LEU A 124 11.15 -11.60 -1.89
N LEU A 125 11.26 -12.80 -1.34
CA LEU A 125 12.50 -13.55 -1.31
C LEU A 125 12.37 -14.74 -2.27
N GLU A 126 13.24 -14.77 -3.26
CA GLU A 126 13.37 -15.84 -4.22
C GLU A 126 14.15 -17.01 -3.61
N ILE A 127 13.60 -18.21 -3.72
CA ILE A 127 14.19 -19.45 -3.23
C ILE A 127 14.51 -20.33 -4.43
N PRO A 128 15.75 -20.33 -4.95
CA PRO A 128 16.13 -21.14 -6.08
C PRO A 128 16.53 -22.56 -5.65
N VAL A 129 16.07 -23.55 -6.42
CA VAL A 129 16.41 -24.96 -6.26
C VAL A 129 16.88 -25.49 -7.60
N GLU A 130 18.02 -26.16 -7.62
CA GLU A 130 18.57 -26.87 -8.77
C GLU A 130 18.27 -28.36 -8.62
N ILE A 131 17.64 -28.96 -9.64
CA ILE A 131 17.41 -30.40 -9.72
C ILE A 131 18.02 -30.95 -10.99
N THR A 132 18.68 -32.11 -10.88
CA THR A 132 19.20 -32.84 -12.03
C THR A 132 18.42 -34.13 -12.17
N VAL A 133 17.84 -34.34 -13.33
CA VAL A 133 16.96 -35.47 -13.66
C VAL A 133 17.45 -36.16 -14.91
N SER A 134 17.23 -37.48 -15.01
CA SER A 134 17.51 -38.25 -16.21
C SER A 134 16.24 -38.85 -16.80
N GLY A 135 16.04 -38.67 -18.11
CA GLY A 135 14.83 -39.11 -18.83
C GLY A 135 14.89 -38.71 -20.29
N GLY A 136 13.74 -38.66 -20.95
CA GLY A 136 13.64 -38.25 -22.35
C GLY A 136 13.05 -36.86 -22.54
N ILE A 137 12.93 -36.43 -23.79
CA ILE A 137 12.39 -35.10 -24.12
C ILE A 137 10.89 -35.01 -23.84
N ARG A 138 10.13 -36.09 -23.95
CA ARG A 138 8.69 -36.11 -23.67
C ARG A 138 8.42 -35.92 -22.18
N GLU A 139 9.21 -36.57 -21.36
CA GLU A 139 9.19 -36.47 -19.91
C GLU A 139 9.52 -35.03 -19.47
N LEU A 140 10.45 -34.35 -20.20
CA LEU A 140 10.76 -32.93 -19.93
C LEU A 140 9.59 -32.02 -20.21
N VAL A 141 8.90 -32.20 -21.33
CA VAL A 141 7.70 -31.41 -21.64
C VAL A 141 6.61 -31.67 -20.58
N SER A 142 6.41 -32.91 -20.19
CA SER A 142 5.45 -33.30 -19.16
C SER A 142 5.78 -32.65 -17.81
N LEU A 143 7.06 -32.62 -17.42
CA LEU A 143 7.53 -31.98 -16.20
C LEU A 143 7.22 -30.47 -16.20
N LEU A 144 7.51 -29.79 -17.31
CA LEU A 144 7.25 -28.34 -17.41
C LEU A 144 5.76 -28.02 -17.32
N VAL A 145 4.90 -28.81 -17.97
CA VAL A 145 3.43 -28.69 -17.87
C VAL A 145 2.97 -28.92 -16.43
N GLN A 146 3.48 -29.95 -15.75
CA GLN A 146 3.11 -30.22 -14.37
C GLN A 146 3.55 -29.11 -13.41
N LEU A 147 4.73 -28.51 -13.62
CA LEU A 147 5.19 -27.38 -12.83
C LEU A 147 4.29 -26.13 -12.99
N GLU A 148 3.75 -25.93 -14.21
CA GLU A 148 2.79 -24.86 -14.48
C GLU A 148 1.45 -25.11 -13.76
N ASP A 149 1.00 -26.35 -13.69
CA ASP A 149 -0.28 -26.75 -13.09
C ASP A 149 -0.27 -26.79 -11.54
N VAL A 150 0.89 -26.67 -10.90
CA VAL A 150 1.01 -26.71 -9.42
C VAL A 150 0.21 -25.58 -8.74
N GLY A 151 -0.11 -24.50 -9.47
CA GLY A 151 -0.83 -23.33 -8.92
C GLY A 151 0.01 -22.47 -7.97
N LYS A 152 1.32 -22.69 -7.91
CA LYS A 152 2.27 -21.86 -7.17
C LYS A 152 3.04 -20.98 -8.14
N LEU A 153 3.45 -19.80 -7.66
CA LEU A 153 4.29 -18.88 -8.42
C LEU A 153 5.71 -19.45 -8.50
N LEU A 154 5.96 -20.20 -9.57
CA LEU A 154 7.26 -20.80 -9.87
C LEU A 154 7.86 -20.13 -11.10
N SER A 155 9.18 -20.02 -11.15
CA SER A 155 9.92 -19.51 -12.30
C SER A 155 11.06 -20.44 -12.64
N VAL A 156 11.16 -20.86 -13.90
CA VAL A 156 12.31 -21.60 -14.40
C VAL A 156 13.39 -20.61 -14.78
N GLN A 157 14.51 -20.62 -14.05
CA GLN A 157 15.63 -19.70 -14.24
C GLN A 157 16.65 -20.20 -15.27
N ASP A 158 16.92 -21.50 -15.22
CA ASP A 158 17.94 -22.11 -16.08
C ASP A 158 17.53 -23.54 -16.44
N LEU A 159 17.79 -23.93 -17.68
CA LEU A 159 17.53 -25.26 -18.20
C LEU A 159 18.72 -25.71 -19.03
N LYS A 160 19.46 -26.69 -18.53
CA LYS A 160 20.60 -27.31 -19.23
C LYS A 160 20.27 -28.74 -19.59
N ILE A 161 20.34 -29.06 -20.85
CA ILE A 161 20.09 -30.41 -21.38
C ILE A 161 21.37 -30.97 -21.97
N ARG A 162 21.77 -32.15 -21.51
CA ARG A 162 22.92 -32.91 -22.05
C ARG A 162 22.48 -34.29 -22.47
N VAL A 163 22.95 -34.75 -23.61
CA VAL A 163 22.72 -36.12 -24.07
C VAL A 163 23.67 -37.05 -23.31
N LEU A 164 23.14 -38.10 -22.68
CA LEU A 164 23.93 -39.05 -21.92
C LEU A 164 24.77 -39.97 -22.84
N ASN A 165 24.23 -40.34 -24.01
CA ASN A 165 24.91 -41.19 -24.98
C ASN A 165 24.59 -40.72 -26.40
N VAL A 166 25.62 -40.29 -27.11
CA VAL A 166 25.50 -39.78 -28.50
C VAL A 166 24.99 -40.87 -29.47
N ASN A 167 25.27 -42.13 -29.19
CA ASN A 167 24.83 -43.25 -30.01
C ASN A 167 23.39 -43.74 -29.70
N GLN A 168 22.84 -43.29 -28.56
CA GLN A 168 21.44 -43.55 -28.15
C GLN A 168 20.85 -42.26 -27.58
N PRO A 169 20.36 -41.36 -28.42
CA PRO A 169 19.93 -40.00 -28.00
C PRO A 169 18.61 -39.96 -27.18
N LYS A 170 18.13 -41.12 -26.74
CA LYS A 170 16.89 -41.23 -25.93
C LYS A 170 17.09 -40.86 -24.46
N GLY A 171 18.33 -40.87 -23.94
CA GLY A 171 18.64 -40.51 -22.56
C GLY A 171 19.21 -39.11 -22.47
N LEU A 172 18.48 -38.22 -21.79
CA LEU A 172 18.91 -36.87 -21.50
C LEU A 172 19.22 -36.74 -20.03
N LEU A 173 20.26 -35.97 -19.71
CA LEU A 173 20.50 -35.43 -18.38
C LEU A 173 20.08 -33.97 -18.40
N THR A 174 19.04 -33.64 -17.65
CA THR A 174 18.48 -32.29 -17.58
C THR A 174 18.75 -31.71 -16.22
N THR A 175 19.42 -30.57 -16.18
CA THR A 175 19.58 -29.76 -14.98
C THR A 175 18.64 -28.57 -15.10
N LEU A 176 17.75 -28.43 -14.14
CA LEU A 176 16.70 -27.41 -14.09
C LEU A 176 16.85 -26.60 -12.80
N THR A 177 16.90 -25.28 -12.91
CA THR A 177 16.84 -24.38 -11.76
C THR A 177 15.46 -23.74 -11.71
N VAL A 178 14.71 -24.06 -10.66
CA VAL A 178 13.36 -23.54 -10.40
C VAL A 178 13.41 -22.65 -9.18
N SER A 179 12.82 -21.49 -9.26
CA SER A 179 12.67 -20.55 -8.16
C SER A 179 11.22 -20.47 -7.73
N GLY A 180 10.98 -20.55 -6.43
CA GLY A 180 9.74 -20.21 -5.78
C GLY A 180 9.90 -18.90 -4.99
N TYR A 181 8.78 -18.30 -4.59
CA TYR A 181 8.80 -17.01 -3.91
C TYR A 181 8.09 -17.11 -2.57
N ILE A 182 8.66 -16.43 -1.57
CA ILE A 182 8.07 -16.25 -0.25
C ILE A 182 7.99 -14.77 0.10
N LEU A 183 7.04 -14.43 0.98
CA LEU A 183 7.03 -13.13 1.65
C LEU A 183 7.81 -13.28 2.97
N PRO A 184 9.01 -12.71 3.09
CA PRO A 184 9.82 -12.86 4.29
C PRO A 184 9.12 -12.21 5.47
N LYS A 185 9.10 -12.90 6.61
CA LYS A 185 8.61 -12.31 7.84
C LYS A 185 9.54 -11.15 8.22
N PRO A 186 8.98 -9.95 8.54
CA PRO A 186 9.81 -8.84 8.98
C PRO A 186 10.70 -9.28 10.15
N PRO A 187 11.98 -8.87 10.17
CA PRO A 187 12.88 -9.23 11.24
C PRO A 187 12.28 -8.77 12.57
N THR A 188 12.08 -9.69 13.49
CA THR A 188 11.63 -9.37 14.86
C THR A 188 12.68 -8.44 15.45
N PRO A 189 12.33 -7.22 15.94
CA PRO A 189 13.31 -6.35 16.55
C PRO A 189 13.95 -7.10 17.73
N LYS A 190 15.27 -7.29 17.67
CA LYS A 190 16.02 -7.82 18.82
C LYS A 190 15.76 -6.86 19.98
N ARG A 191 15.03 -7.33 20.99
CA ARG A 191 15.00 -6.66 22.30
C ARG A 191 16.43 -6.64 22.83
N SER A 192 17.00 -5.44 22.81
CA SER A 192 18.24 -5.14 23.56
C SER A 192 17.92 -5.09 25.05
#